data_a66dc0c05f48bd49128cbe142c98ae7d
#
_entry.id   a66dc0c05f48bd49128cbe142c98ae7d
#
_cell.length_a   1.000
_cell.length_b   1.000
_cell.length_c   1.000
_cell.angle_alpha   90.00
_cell.angle_beta   90.00
_cell.angle_gamma   90.00
#
_symmetry.space_group_name_H-M   'P 1'
#
loop_
_entity.id
_entity.type
_entity.pdbx_description
1 polymer ?
#
loop_
_entity_poly.entity_id
_entity_poly.type
_entity_poly.pdbx_seq_one_letter_code
_entity_poly.pdbx_strand_id
1 'polypeptide(L)'
;MRSRTAIWFECKIRYEKVMEDSLQKKVNENYVVDALSFSEAEERIMEEMSSYISGEFDVADIKKAAYKEIFFSDDDMADKWYKAKLQFITIDEKTEKEKRSTVTYLVQAGSFNGAVKNIEEVMGGTMIDYVIASVAEPTLMDVFEYKKAE
;
A
#
# COMPACT_ATOMS: atom_id res chain seq x y z
N MET A 1 -10.17 -10.70 5.47
CA MET A 1 -9.00 -9.79 5.42
C MET A 1 -9.07 -8.76 6.54
N ARG A 2 -7.94 -8.31 6.99
CA ARG A 2 -7.85 -7.27 8.02
C ARG A 2 -7.60 -5.92 7.36
N SER A 3 -8.40 -4.92 7.67
CA SER A 3 -8.24 -3.57 7.13
C SER A 3 -7.60 -2.64 8.16
N ARG A 4 -6.88 -1.65 7.66
CA ARG A 4 -6.34 -0.58 8.49
C ARG A 4 -6.47 0.77 7.82
N THR A 5 -7.09 1.70 8.52
CA THR A 5 -7.17 3.12 8.15
C THR A 5 -6.11 3.87 8.95
N ALA A 6 -5.25 4.58 8.25
CA ALA A 6 -4.19 5.37 8.86
C ALA A 6 -3.73 6.44 7.88
N ILE A 7 -2.83 7.31 8.32
CA ILE A 7 -2.12 8.20 7.41
C ILE A 7 -0.91 7.41 6.90
N TRP A 8 -0.92 7.12 5.62
CA TRP A 8 0.12 6.31 4.99
C TRP A 8 1.11 7.18 4.24
N PHE A 9 2.38 6.83 4.34
CA PHE A 9 3.47 7.52 3.63
C PHE A 9 4.21 6.52 2.76
N GLU A 10 4.54 6.94 1.54
CA GLU A 10 5.37 6.15 0.63
C GLU A 10 6.79 6.70 0.69
N CYS A 11 7.73 5.81 1.03
CA CYS A 11 9.13 6.17 1.26
C CYS A 11 9.99 5.51 0.19
N LYS A 12 10.84 6.31 -0.47
CA LYS A 12 11.79 5.80 -1.44
C LYS A 12 13.16 5.68 -0.77
N ILE A 13 13.69 4.45 -0.78
CA ILE A 13 14.98 4.13 -0.19
C ILE A 13 15.98 3.87 -1.31
N ARG A 14 17.15 4.51 -1.21
CA ARG A 14 18.24 4.35 -2.16
C ARG A 14 19.45 3.75 -1.47
N TYR A 15 19.97 2.66 -2.02
CA TYR A 15 21.16 2.00 -1.49
C TYR A 15 21.86 1.18 -2.57
N GLU A 16 23.06 0.70 -2.27
CA GLU A 16 23.80 -0.19 -3.16
C GLU A 16 23.50 -1.64 -2.79
N LYS A 17 22.95 -2.38 -3.76
CA LYS A 17 22.60 -3.78 -3.61
C LYS A 17 23.63 -4.64 -4.31
N VAL A 18 24.10 -5.70 -3.62
CA VAL A 18 24.97 -6.72 -4.23
C VAL A 18 24.12 -7.66 -5.06
N MET A 19 24.39 -7.68 -6.35
CA MET A 19 23.68 -8.53 -7.30
C MET A 19 24.30 -9.93 -7.35
N GLU A 20 23.63 -10.88 -8.04
CA GLU A 20 24.07 -12.27 -8.15
C GLU A 20 25.47 -12.42 -8.78
N ASP A 21 25.87 -11.50 -9.65
CA ASP A 21 27.18 -11.46 -10.29
C ASP A 21 28.26 -10.80 -9.43
N SER A 22 27.99 -10.55 -8.16
CA SER A 22 28.85 -9.86 -7.19
C SER A 22 29.09 -8.38 -7.50
N LEU A 23 28.41 -7.82 -8.51
CA LEU A 23 28.47 -6.39 -8.80
C LEU A 23 27.52 -5.63 -7.88
N GLN A 24 27.92 -4.45 -7.45
CA GLN A 24 27.07 -3.55 -6.69
C GLN A 24 26.27 -2.67 -7.63
N LYS A 25 24.98 -2.56 -7.39
CA LYS A 25 24.09 -1.72 -8.19
C LYS A 25 23.30 -0.81 -7.27
N LYS A 26 23.23 0.47 -7.63
CA LYS A 26 22.41 1.45 -6.94
C LYS A 26 20.94 1.20 -7.30
N VAL A 27 20.12 0.97 -6.28
CA VAL A 27 18.68 0.68 -6.47
C VAL A 27 17.83 1.67 -5.67
N ASN A 28 16.62 1.88 -6.16
CA ASN A 28 15.58 2.62 -5.44
C ASN A 28 14.43 1.66 -5.17
N GLU A 29 14.02 1.57 -3.91
CA GLU A 29 12.93 0.70 -3.49
C GLU A 29 11.91 1.50 -2.71
N ASN A 30 10.63 1.23 -2.95
CA ASN A 30 9.54 1.94 -2.30
C ASN A 30 8.90 1.09 -1.21
N TYR A 31 8.59 1.72 -0.10
CA TYR A 31 7.94 1.11 1.06
C TYR A 31 6.83 2.03 1.55
N VAL A 32 5.84 1.46 2.20
CA VAL A 32 4.76 2.23 2.80
C VAL A 32 4.79 2.05 4.32
N VAL A 33 4.68 3.15 5.05
CA VAL A 33 4.59 3.15 6.51
C VAL A 33 3.43 4.02 6.95
N ASP A 34 2.86 3.71 8.10
CA ASP A 34 1.91 4.60 8.75
C ASP A 34 2.65 5.50 9.74
N ALA A 35 2.25 6.77 9.77
CA ALA A 35 2.85 7.75 10.66
C ALA A 35 1.91 8.95 10.80
N LEU A 36 2.16 9.78 11.80
CA LEU A 36 1.37 10.98 12.02
C LEU A 36 1.99 12.23 11.38
N SER A 37 3.25 12.13 10.94
CA SER A 37 3.98 13.23 10.31
C SER A 37 5.06 12.69 9.39
N PHE A 38 5.61 13.56 8.54
CA PHE A 38 6.77 13.23 7.68
C PHE A 38 7.99 12.84 8.52
N SER A 39 8.24 13.55 9.62
CA SER A 39 9.37 13.25 10.51
C SER A 39 9.24 11.86 11.12
N GLU A 40 8.05 11.50 11.58
CA GLU A 40 7.81 10.17 12.12
C GLU A 40 7.94 9.09 11.04
N ALA A 41 7.46 9.36 9.83
CA ALA A 41 7.59 8.44 8.70
C ALA A 41 9.07 8.17 8.39
N GLU A 42 9.91 9.21 8.39
CA GLU A 42 11.35 9.08 8.19
C GLU A 42 12.01 8.24 9.28
N GLU A 43 11.71 8.50 10.53
CA GLU A 43 12.23 7.72 11.65
C GLU A 43 11.84 6.24 11.55
N ARG A 44 10.59 5.98 11.22
CA ARG A 44 10.07 4.63 11.10
C ARG A 44 10.69 3.86 9.95
N ILE A 45 10.82 4.48 8.77
CA ILE A 45 11.41 3.78 7.63
C ILE A 45 12.91 3.53 7.84
N MET A 46 13.61 4.45 8.48
CA MET A 46 15.02 4.25 8.81
C MET A 46 15.21 3.08 9.78
N GLU A 47 14.37 2.98 10.80
CA GLU A 47 14.38 1.89 11.75
C GLU A 47 14.11 0.54 11.08
N GLU A 48 13.06 0.48 10.23
CA GLU A 48 12.71 -0.75 9.50
C GLU A 48 13.83 -1.18 8.55
N MET A 49 14.39 -0.24 7.78
CA MET A 49 15.44 -0.53 6.80
C MET A 49 16.75 -0.93 7.46
N SER A 50 17.04 -0.46 8.66
CA SER A 50 18.25 -0.85 9.39
C SER A 50 18.32 -2.35 9.68
N SER A 51 17.16 -3.03 9.71
CA SER A 51 17.08 -4.48 9.90
C SER A 51 17.32 -5.27 8.61
N TYR A 52 17.14 -4.64 7.45
CA TYR A 52 17.24 -5.30 6.14
C TYR A 52 18.49 -4.94 5.36
N ILE A 53 19.01 -3.73 5.56
CA ILE A 53 20.18 -3.23 4.82
C ILE A 53 21.37 -3.16 5.77
N SER A 54 22.44 -3.90 5.46
CA SER A 54 23.64 -3.96 6.30
C SER A 54 24.59 -2.78 6.08
N GLY A 55 24.42 -2.04 5.01
CA GLY A 55 25.26 -0.89 4.66
C GLY A 55 24.51 0.43 4.81
N GLU A 56 25.06 1.46 4.21
CA GLU A 56 24.43 2.79 4.19
C GLU A 56 23.28 2.83 3.22
N PHE A 57 22.26 3.59 3.56
CA PHE A 57 21.13 3.87 2.69
C PHE A 57 20.64 5.31 2.92
N ASP A 58 19.99 5.86 1.91
CA ASP A 58 19.38 7.18 1.97
C ASP A 58 17.87 7.08 1.84
N VAL A 59 17.14 7.91 2.60
CA VAL A 59 15.72 8.14 2.37
C VAL A 59 15.64 9.23 1.29
N ALA A 60 15.42 8.80 0.04
CA ALA A 60 15.47 9.71 -1.11
C ALA A 60 14.22 10.55 -1.25
N ASP A 61 13.08 10.06 -0.82
CA ASP A 61 11.80 10.77 -0.89
C ASP A 61 10.80 10.20 0.08
N ILE A 62 9.92 11.05 0.61
CA ILE A 62 8.76 10.67 1.41
C ILE A 62 7.58 11.49 0.92
N LYS A 63 6.50 10.81 0.56
CA LYS A 63 5.27 11.47 0.15
C LYS A 63 4.07 10.82 0.84
N LYS A 64 3.01 11.60 1.03
CA LYS A 64 1.76 11.09 1.56
C LYS A 64 1.12 10.19 0.51
N ALA A 65 0.79 8.97 0.90
CA ALA A 65 0.12 8.02 0.01
C ALA A 65 -1.40 8.23 0.07
N ALA A 66 -2.05 8.12 -1.07
CA ALA A 66 -3.48 8.37 -1.19
C ALA A 66 -4.33 7.12 -0.96
N TYR A 67 -3.87 6.19 -0.14
CA TYR A 67 -4.65 4.98 0.19
C TYR A 67 -5.66 5.30 1.28
N LYS A 68 -6.94 5.08 0.98
CA LYS A 68 -8.01 5.22 1.97
C LYS A 68 -7.90 4.15 3.05
N GLU A 69 -7.63 2.92 2.62
CA GLU A 69 -7.40 1.78 3.51
C GLU A 69 -6.41 0.83 2.88
N ILE A 70 -5.74 0.06 3.72
CA ILE A 70 -4.88 -1.05 3.30
C ILE A 70 -5.46 -2.33 3.87
N PHE A 71 -5.59 -3.35 3.02
CA PHE A 71 -6.14 -4.65 3.38
C PHE A 71 -5.03 -5.69 3.42
N PHE A 72 -4.86 -6.30 4.57
CA PHE A 72 -3.82 -7.30 4.83
C PHE A 72 -4.43 -8.69 4.80
N SER A 73 -3.72 -9.63 4.20
CA SER A 73 -4.12 -11.03 4.12
C SER A 73 -3.38 -11.87 5.15
N ASP A 74 -4.07 -12.87 5.71
CA ASP A 74 -3.46 -13.88 6.59
C ASP A 74 -2.90 -15.07 5.81
N ASP A 75 -3.10 -15.10 4.49
CA ASP A 75 -2.62 -16.15 3.62
C ASP A 75 -1.10 -15.98 3.38
N ASP A 76 -0.32 -17.01 3.71
CA ASP A 76 1.14 -17.01 3.52
C ASP A 76 1.55 -16.85 2.06
N MET A 77 0.67 -17.19 1.12
CA MET A 77 0.91 -17.04 -0.30
C MET A 77 0.62 -15.64 -0.83
N ALA A 78 0.06 -14.76 0.01
CA ALA A 78 -0.23 -13.37 -0.34
C ALA A 78 1.02 -12.51 -0.13
N ASP A 79 1.94 -12.58 -1.06
CA ASP A 79 3.25 -11.96 -1.00
C ASP A 79 3.38 -10.68 -1.85
N LYS A 80 2.29 -10.24 -2.45
CA LYS A 80 2.27 -9.06 -3.34
C LYS A 80 1.25 -8.04 -2.89
N TRP A 81 1.43 -6.83 -3.42
CA TRP A 81 0.52 -5.72 -3.16
C TRP A 81 -0.08 -5.23 -4.47
N TYR A 82 -1.36 -4.88 -4.43
CA TYR A 82 -2.10 -4.38 -5.59
C TYR A 82 -2.80 -3.07 -5.23
N LYS A 83 -2.64 -2.09 -6.11
CA LYS A 83 -3.33 -0.80 -6.00
C LYS A 83 -4.65 -0.91 -6.76
N ALA A 84 -5.75 -0.75 -6.04
CA ALA A 84 -7.09 -0.86 -6.60
C ALA A 84 -7.78 0.50 -6.54
N LYS A 85 -8.27 0.96 -7.68
CA LYS A 85 -9.13 2.15 -7.75
C LYS A 85 -10.57 1.68 -7.92
N LEU A 86 -11.42 2.10 -6.98
CA LEU A 86 -12.84 1.81 -7.01
C LEU A 86 -13.61 3.11 -7.18
N GLN A 87 -14.73 3.03 -7.87
CA GLN A 87 -15.68 4.13 -7.95
C GLN A 87 -16.91 3.75 -7.15
N PHE A 88 -17.19 4.52 -6.11
CA PHE A 88 -18.41 4.38 -5.32
C PHE A 88 -19.53 5.13 -6.03
N ILE A 89 -20.66 4.48 -6.21
CA ILE A 89 -21.80 5.01 -6.95
C ILE A 89 -22.88 5.42 -5.97
N THR A 90 -23.26 6.69 -6.02
CA THR A 90 -24.38 7.22 -5.24
C THR A 90 -25.35 7.95 -6.18
N ILE A 91 -26.60 8.11 -5.73
CA ILE A 91 -27.61 8.84 -6.47
C ILE A 91 -27.91 10.12 -5.68
N ASP A 92 -27.78 11.26 -6.38
CA ASP A 92 -28.15 12.56 -5.81
C ASP A 92 -29.68 12.63 -5.72
N GLU A 93 -30.20 12.75 -4.51
CA GLU A 93 -31.65 12.79 -4.25
C GLU A 93 -32.35 13.98 -4.90
N LYS A 94 -31.66 15.09 -5.10
CA LYS A 94 -32.24 16.30 -5.68
C LYS A 94 -32.32 16.25 -7.22
N THR A 95 -31.27 15.76 -7.86
CA THR A 95 -31.15 15.73 -9.32
C THR A 95 -31.43 14.37 -9.92
N GLU A 96 -31.53 13.33 -9.10
CA GLU A 96 -31.65 11.92 -9.50
C GLU A 96 -30.52 11.44 -10.41
N LYS A 97 -29.41 12.18 -10.41
CA LYS A 97 -28.23 11.83 -11.21
C LYS A 97 -27.27 10.96 -10.42
N GLU A 98 -26.65 10.04 -11.13
CA GLU A 98 -25.61 9.17 -10.60
C GLU A 98 -24.36 10.02 -10.31
N LYS A 99 -23.78 9.84 -9.14
CA LYS A 99 -22.52 10.45 -8.74
C LYS A 99 -21.50 9.36 -8.42
N ARG A 100 -20.28 9.50 -8.92
CA ARG A 100 -19.20 8.57 -8.68
C ARG A 100 -18.07 9.23 -7.91
N SER A 101 -17.58 8.55 -6.89
CA SER A 101 -16.43 8.99 -6.07
C SER A 101 -15.33 7.94 -6.15
N THR A 102 -14.13 8.35 -6.54
CA THR A 102 -13.00 7.44 -6.66
C THR A 102 -12.27 7.31 -5.33
N VAL A 103 -12.02 6.07 -4.91
CA VAL A 103 -11.19 5.74 -3.75
C VAL A 103 -10.08 4.80 -4.18
N THR A 104 -8.95 4.86 -3.49
CA THR A 104 -7.82 3.98 -3.75
C THR A 104 -7.55 3.12 -2.53
N TYR A 105 -7.48 1.81 -2.76
CA TYR A 105 -7.11 0.81 -1.75
C TYR A 105 -5.81 0.15 -2.13
N LEU A 106 -5.05 -0.29 -1.13
CA LEU A 106 -3.93 -1.18 -1.32
C LEU A 106 -4.32 -2.54 -0.75
N VAL A 107 -4.20 -3.59 -1.55
CA VAL A 107 -4.71 -4.93 -1.20
C VAL A 107 -3.59 -5.95 -1.34
N GLN A 108 -3.38 -6.71 -0.28
CA GLN A 108 -2.41 -7.80 -0.29
C GLN A 108 -3.02 -9.04 -0.93
N ALA A 109 -2.29 -9.66 -1.86
CA ALA A 109 -2.73 -10.88 -2.53
C ALA A 109 -1.54 -11.62 -3.14
N GLY A 110 -1.75 -12.86 -3.57
CA GLY A 110 -0.73 -13.65 -4.24
C GLY A 110 -0.73 -13.50 -5.76
N SER A 111 -1.79 -12.95 -6.33
CA SER A 111 -1.97 -12.80 -7.77
C SER A 111 -2.96 -11.68 -8.08
N PHE A 112 -2.99 -11.25 -9.34
CA PHE A 112 -3.97 -10.27 -9.80
C PHE A 112 -5.41 -10.76 -9.56
N ASN A 113 -5.71 -11.98 -9.94
CA ASN A 113 -7.05 -12.54 -9.73
C ASN A 113 -7.38 -12.65 -8.25
N GLY A 114 -6.40 -12.99 -7.42
CA GLY A 114 -6.54 -13.01 -5.97
C GLY A 114 -6.85 -11.64 -5.41
N ALA A 115 -6.23 -10.59 -5.95
CA ALA A 115 -6.49 -9.22 -5.53
C ALA A 115 -7.94 -8.80 -5.83
N VAL A 116 -8.43 -9.10 -7.04
CA VAL A 116 -9.82 -8.82 -7.43
C VAL A 116 -10.79 -9.54 -6.50
N LYS A 117 -10.53 -10.83 -6.24
CA LYS A 117 -11.34 -11.64 -5.35
C LYS A 117 -11.39 -11.08 -3.93
N ASN A 118 -10.24 -10.64 -3.42
CA ASN A 118 -10.15 -10.04 -2.09
C ASN A 118 -10.93 -8.73 -2.00
N ILE A 119 -10.87 -7.91 -3.05
CA ILE A 119 -11.65 -6.66 -3.13
C ILE A 119 -13.15 -6.98 -3.10
N GLU A 120 -13.60 -7.94 -3.89
CA GLU A 120 -15.00 -8.34 -3.94
C GLU A 120 -15.48 -8.87 -2.58
N GLU A 121 -14.65 -9.65 -1.89
CA GLU A 121 -14.95 -10.15 -0.55
C GLU A 121 -15.11 -9.00 0.45
N VAL A 122 -14.19 -8.03 0.46
CA VAL A 122 -14.24 -6.87 1.34
C VAL A 122 -15.47 -6.02 1.06
N MET A 123 -15.73 -5.75 -0.22
CA MET A 123 -16.87 -4.91 -0.62
C MET A 123 -18.21 -5.61 -0.47
N GLY A 124 -18.22 -6.94 -0.55
CA GLY A 124 -19.42 -7.74 -0.37
C GLY A 124 -20.03 -7.66 1.03
N GLY A 125 -19.22 -7.29 2.03
CA GLY A 125 -19.69 -7.03 3.39
C GLY A 125 -20.26 -5.63 3.59
N THR A 126 -20.25 -4.79 2.56
CA THR A 126 -20.77 -3.44 2.60
C THR A 126 -22.05 -3.34 1.79
N MET A 127 -22.80 -2.27 1.97
CA MET A 127 -23.99 -1.98 1.15
C MET A 127 -23.68 -0.91 0.09
N ILE A 128 -22.42 -0.74 -0.24
CA ILE A 128 -21.95 0.28 -1.19
C ILE A 128 -22.01 -0.29 -2.60
N ASP A 129 -22.65 0.44 -3.50
CA ASP A 129 -22.56 0.17 -4.92
C ASP A 129 -21.21 0.67 -5.45
N TYR A 130 -20.49 -0.18 -6.15
CA TYR A 130 -19.15 0.16 -6.61
C TYR A 130 -18.80 -0.51 -7.95
N VAL A 131 -17.81 0.07 -8.61
CA VAL A 131 -17.17 -0.51 -9.79
C VAL A 131 -15.67 -0.54 -9.53
N ILE A 132 -15.01 -1.64 -9.87
CA ILE A 132 -13.55 -1.70 -9.86
C ILE A 132 -13.06 -1.05 -11.15
N ALA A 133 -12.47 0.15 -11.02
CA ALA A 133 -12.00 0.90 -12.18
C ALA A 133 -10.65 0.40 -12.67
N SER A 134 -9.75 0.03 -11.75
CA SER A 134 -8.44 -0.51 -12.11
C SER A 134 -7.83 -1.29 -10.95
N VAL A 135 -7.01 -2.27 -11.30
CA VAL A 135 -6.17 -3.01 -10.36
C VAL A 135 -4.80 -3.14 -11.01
N ALA A 136 -3.76 -2.74 -10.31
CA ALA A 136 -2.39 -2.78 -10.82
C ALA A 136 -1.42 -3.11 -9.70
N GLU A 137 -0.34 -3.82 -10.03
CA GLU A 137 0.74 -4.08 -9.09
C GLU A 137 1.68 -2.86 -9.09
N PRO A 138 1.77 -2.10 -7.97
CA PRO A 138 2.70 -0.98 -7.88
C PRO A 138 4.13 -1.46 -7.64
N THR A 139 5.10 -0.57 -7.88
CA THR A 139 6.49 -0.82 -7.54
C THR A 139 6.68 -0.62 -6.04
N LEU A 140 6.20 -1.56 -5.26
CA LEU A 140 6.19 -1.49 -3.80
C LEU A 140 6.77 -2.76 -3.24
N MET A 141 7.77 -2.63 -2.36
CA MET A 141 8.45 -3.78 -1.77
C MET A 141 7.69 -4.33 -0.57
N ASP A 142 7.22 -3.47 0.33
CA ASP A 142 6.48 -3.90 1.50
C ASP A 142 5.74 -2.74 2.18
N VAL A 143 4.85 -3.10 3.11
CA VAL A 143 4.09 -2.19 3.94
C VAL A 143 4.41 -2.50 5.40
N PHE A 144 4.84 -1.48 6.14
CA PHE A 144 5.17 -1.62 7.56
C PHE A 144 4.11 -0.92 8.41
N GLU A 145 3.44 -1.69 9.25
CA GLU A 145 2.49 -1.15 10.22
C GLU A 145 3.19 -0.86 11.55
N TYR A 146 2.82 0.26 12.18
CA TYR A 146 3.26 0.53 13.53
C TYR A 146 2.65 -0.48 14.50
N LYS A 147 3.49 -1.15 15.25
CA LYS A 147 3.07 -2.05 16.32
C LYS A 147 3.40 -1.41 17.64
N LYS A 148 2.38 -1.24 18.49
CA LYS A 148 2.62 -0.81 19.86
C LYS A 148 3.49 -1.85 20.55
N ALA A 149 4.53 -1.39 21.22
CA ALA A 149 5.28 -2.23 22.13
C ALA A 149 4.33 -2.64 23.27
N GLU A 150 4.21 -3.94 23.48
CA GLU A 150 3.47 -4.48 24.62
C GLU A 150 4.34 -4.41 25.89
#